data_d80797b2d9cd4e61e8bfbc51b759fd02
#
_entry.id   d80797b2d9cd4e61e8bfbc51b759fd02
#
_cell.length_a   1.000
_cell.length_b   1.000
_cell.length_c   1.000
_cell.angle_alpha   90.00
_cell.angle_beta   90.00
_cell.angle_gamma   90.00
#
_symmetry.space_group_name_H-M   'P 1'
#
loop_
_entity.id
_entity.type
_entity.pdbx_description
1 polymer ?
#
loop_
_entity_poly.entity_id
_entity_poly.type
_entity_poly.pdbx_seq_one_letter_code
_entity_poly.pdbx_strand_id
1 'polypeptide(L)'
;MKKLTKSAAVLFLGVFILFSSFMPQGNKWDLLGTRGVKWNMDHDEILVTASEGKFDALKVKILHGNLNMQKMVVHFKNGGKQEIELRNNFKAGSESRVINLTGDDRIIRKVDFWYETKNHSKKSIVQLWGKH
;
A
#
# COMPACT_ATOMS: atom_id res chain seq x y z
N MET A 1 19.08 -47.18 -12.90
CA MET A 1 19.86 -45.98 -13.17
C MET A 1 19.02 -44.85 -13.72
N LYS A 2 18.31 -45.10 -14.78
CA LYS A 2 17.47 -44.06 -15.40
C LYS A 2 16.40 -43.55 -14.44
N LYS A 3 15.91 -44.38 -13.59
CA LYS A 3 14.88 -44.01 -12.62
C LYS A 3 15.36 -42.99 -11.61
N LEU A 4 16.61 -43.06 -11.26
CA LEU A 4 17.20 -42.15 -10.28
C LEU A 4 17.23 -40.70 -10.80
N THR A 5 17.49 -40.57 -12.09
CA THR A 5 17.54 -39.25 -12.73
C THR A 5 16.19 -38.55 -12.64
N LYS A 6 15.13 -39.30 -12.82
CA LYS A 6 13.77 -38.74 -12.74
C LYS A 6 13.42 -38.28 -11.33
N SER A 7 13.85 -39.04 -10.35
CA SER A 7 13.61 -38.68 -8.95
C SER A 7 14.31 -37.38 -8.61
N ALA A 8 15.50 -37.18 -9.11
CA ALA A 8 16.25 -35.95 -8.85
C ALA A 8 15.53 -34.73 -9.40
N ALA A 9 14.91 -34.84 -10.57
CA ALA A 9 14.18 -33.73 -11.15
C ALA A 9 13.00 -33.30 -10.29
N VAL A 10 12.29 -34.24 -9.72
CA VAL A 10 11.15 -33.96 -8.84
C VAL A 10 11.61 -33.21 -7.60
N LEU A 11 12.76 -33.57 -7.06
CA LEU A 11 13.30 -32.92 -5.88
C LEU A 11 13.63 -31.45 -6.12
N PHE A 12 14.13 -31.14 -7.31
CA PHE A 12 14.42 -29.74 -7.63
C PHE A 12 13.21 -28.85 -7.54
N LEU A 13 12.08 -29.28 -8.03
CA LEU A 13 10.85 -28.48 -7.96
C LEU A 13 10.44 -28.21 -6.54
N GLY A 14 10.56 -29.19 -5.67
CA GLY A 14 10.25 -29.02 -4.25
C GLY A 14 11.12 -27.97 -3.59
N VAL A 15 12.42 -27.96 -3.94
CA VAL A 15 13.36 -27.02 -3.34
C VAL A 15 13.02 -25.59 -3.72
N PHE A 16 12.66 -25.33 -4.97
CA PHE A 16 12.28 -23.98 -5.38
C PHE A 16 11.07 -23.44 -4.61
N ILE A 17 10.08 -24.26 -4.39
CA ILE A 17 8.90 -23.86 -3.63
C ILE A 17 9.27 -23.50 -2.19
N LEU A 18 10.17 -24.24 -1.60
CA LEU A 18 10.61 -23.97 -0.24
C LEU A 18 11.33 -22.64 -0.11
N PHE A 19 12.15 -22.28 -1.09
CA PHE A 19 12.86 -21.01 -1.04
C PHE A 19 11.92 -19.83 -0.99
N SER A 20 10.84 -19.86 -1.76
CA SER A 20 9.91 -18.74 -1.75
C SER A 20 9.22 -18.57 -0.42
N SER A 21 9.07 -19.64 0.37
CA SER A 21 8.43 -19.56 1.68
C SER A 21 9.33 -18.95 2.76
N PHE A 22 10.62 -18.77 2.49
CA PHE A 22 11.54 -18.16 3.44
C PHE A 22 11.68 -16.67 3.30
N MET A 23 10.95 -16.05 2.39
CA MET A 23 10.99 -14.59 2.24
C MET A 23 10.43 -13.92 3.49
N PRO A 24 11.15 -12.93 4.04
CA PRO A 24 10.67 -12.25 5.25
C PRO A 24 9.40 -11.47 4.95
N GLN A 25 8.40 -11.64 5.80
CA GLN A 25 7.11 -10.96 5.65
C GLN A 25 7.17 -9.50 6.11
N GLY A 26 7.99 -9.19 7.12
CA GLY A 26 8.02 -7.87 7.74
C GLY A 26 8.53 -6.75 6.85
N ASN A 27 9.21 -7.07 5.73
CA ASN A 27 9.74 -6.06 4.81
C ASN A 27 8.89 -5.91 3.55
N LYS A 28 7.78 -6.60 3.51
CA LYS A 28 6.94 -6.60 2.31
C LYS A 28 5.92 -5.49 2.36
N TRP A 29 5.81 -4.77 1.24
CA TRP A 29 4.78 -3.77 1.04
C TRP A 29 3.67 -4.36 0.18
N ASP A 30 2.44 -4.26 0.65
CA ASP A 30 1.26 -4.73 -0.07
C ASP A 30 0.45 -3.54 -0.59
N LEU A 31 -0.04 -3.66 -1.81
CA LEU A 31 -0.95 -2.66 -2.35
C LEU A 31 -2.33 -2.86 -1.72
N LEU A 32 -2.79 -1.85 -0.97
CA LEU A 32 -4.07 -1.91 -0.26
C LEU A 32 -5.22 -1.37 -1.09
N GLY A 33 -4.96 -0.48 -1.99
CA GLY A 33 -5.98 0.08 -2.85
C GLY A 33 -5.45 1.12 -3.80
N THR A 34 -6.26 1.40 -4.81
CA THR A 34 -5.94 2.36 -5.86
C THR A 34 -7.17 3.22 -6.12
N ARG A 35 -6.96 4.52 -6.30
CA ARG A 35 -8.06 5.46 -6.54
C ARG A 35 -7.67 6.48 -7.58
N GLY A 36 -8.50 6.60 -8.63
CA GLY A 36 -8.36 7.70 -9.58
C GLY A 36 -8.87 8.99 -8.96
N VAL A 37 -8.08 10.05 -9.05
CA VAL A 37 -8.46 11.35 -8.49
C VAL A 37 -9.43 12.03 -9.45
N LYS A 38 -10.58 12.44 -8.92
CA LYS A 38 -11.58 13.20 -9.71
C LYS A 38 -11.28 14.68 -9.61
N TRP A 39 -11.15 15.34 -10.74
CA TRP A 39 -10.73 16.72 -10.82
C TRP A 39 -11.67 17.70 -10.10
N ASN A 40 -12.91 17.32 -9.88
CA ASN A 40 -13.91 18.16 -9.21
C ASN A 40 -14.13 17.80 -7.74
N MET A 41 -13.29 16.93 -7.19
CA MET A 41 -13.37 16.52 -5.77
C MET A 41 -12.05 16.76 -5.08
N ASP A 42 -12.12 17.25 -3.85
CA ASP A 42 -10.94 17.50 -3.02
C ASP A 42 -10.74 16.45 -1.94
N HIS A 43 -11.58 15.44 -1.91
CA HIS A 43 -11.58 14.38 -0.90
C HIS A 43 -11.95 13.06 -1.54
N ASP A 44 -11.25 12.01 -1.13
CA ASP A 44 -11.55 10.66 -1.57
C ASP A 44 -11.17 9.66 -0.49
N GLU A 45 -11.55 8.40 -0.66
CA GLU A 45 -11.23 7.39 0.32
C GLU A 45 -10.86 6.06 -0.34
N ILE A 46 -10.04 5.28 0.37
CA ILE A 46 -9.72 3.91 0.02
C ILE A 46 -10.15 3.03 1.18
N LEU A 47 -11.05 2.11 0.91
CA LEU A 47 -11.48 1.11 1.89
C LEU A 47 -10.44 0.00 1.97
N VAL A 48 -10.11 -0.39 3.20
CA VAL A 48 -9.18 -1.48 3.46
C VAL A 48 -9.95 -2.55 4.24
N THR A 49 -9.99 -3.76 3.72
CA THR A 49 -10.73 -4.83 4.40
C THR A 49 -9.90 -5.47 5.51
N ALA A 50 -10.57 -6.00 6.51
CA ALA A 50 -9.91 -6.68 7.62
C ALA A 50 -9.11 -7.89 7.16
N SER A 51 -9.45 -8.49 6.03
CA SER A 51 -8.71 -9.62 5.47
C SER A 51 -7.29 -9.25 5.03
N GLU A 52 -7.01 -7.96 4.83
CA GLU A 52 -5.66 -7.50 4.52
C GLU A 52 -4.71 -7.67 5.70
N GLY A 53 -5.23 -7.78 6.92
CA GLY A 53 -4.44 -8.05 8.11
C GLY A 53 -4.00 -6.80 8.86
N LYS A 54 -2.89 -6.93 9.57
CA LYS A 54 -2.35 -5.87 10.44
C LYS A 54 -1.17 -5.19 9.78
N PHE A 55 -1.05 -3.89 10.00
CA PHE A 55 0.01 -3.08 9.41
C PHE A 55 0.72 -2.22 10.45
N ASP A 56 2.00 -1.98 10.22
CA ASP A 56 2.82 -1.09 11.04
C ASP A 56 3.02 0.27 10.38
N ALA A 57 2.98 0.33 9.07
CA ALA A 57 3.28 1.55 8.33
C ALA A 57 2.53 1.61 7.01
N LEU A 58 2.36 2.83 6.52
CA LEU A 58 1.75 3.12 5.23
C LEU A 58 2.64 4.03 4.40
N LYS A 59 2.44 4.03 3.11
CA LYS A 59 2.92 5.06 2.20
C LYS A 59 1.95 5.20 1.03
N VAL A 60 2.00 6.34 0.37
CA VAL A 60 1.22 6.58 -0.84
C VAL A 60 2.15 6.75 -2.04
N LYS A 61 1.69 6.31 -3.18
CA LYS A 61 2.39 6.50 -4.46
C LYS A 61 1.43 7.14 -5.44
N ILE A 62 1.93 8.15 -6.16
CA ILE A 62 1.12 8.89 -7.13
C ILE A 62 1.58 8.50 -8.52
N LEU A 63 0.62 8.13 -9.39
CA LEU A 63 0.89 7.68 -10.75
C LEU A 63 0.16 8.56 -11.76
N HIS A 64 0.68 8.58 -12.96
CA HIS A 64 0.07 9.13 -14.17
C HIS A 64 -0.15 10.65 -14.20
N GLY A 65 -0.02 11.33 -13.10
CA GLY A 65 -0.16 12.79 -13.04
C GLY A 65 0.27 13.31 -11.69
N ASN A 66 0.49 14.62 -11.62
CA ASN A 66 0.90 15.27 -10.37
C ASN A 66 -0.31 15.45 -9.46
N LEU A 67 -0.05 15.49 -8.15
CA LEU A 67 -1.11 15.68 -7.17
C LEU A 67 -0.56 16.39 -5.94
N ASN A 68 -1.24 17.47 -5.53
CA ASN A 68 -0.95 18.11 -4.26
C ASN A 68 -1.84 17.50 -3.19
N MET A 69 -1.27 16.69 -2.31
CA MET A 69 -2.01 16.05 -1.23
C MET A 69 -1.73 16.78 0.08
N GLN A 70 -2.80 17.21 0.75
CA GLN A 70 -2.71 18.00 1.97
C GLN A 70 -2.58 17.12 3.20
N LYS A 71 -3.47 16.14 3.33
CA LYS A 71 -3.46 15.25 4.49
C LYS A 71 -4.15 13.94 4.17
N MET A 72 -3.91 12.97 5.03
CA MET A 72 -4.70 11.74 5.05
C MET A 72 -5.11 11.42 6.49
N VAL A 73 -6.20 10.70 6.64
CA VAL A 73 -6.69 10.24 7.94
C VAL A 73 -6.89 8.73 7.86
N VAL A 74 -6.18 8.01 8.71
CA VAL A 74 -6.29 6.55 8.81
C VAL A 74 -7.34 6.23 9.86
N HIS A 75 -8.33 5.44 9.48
CA HIS A 75 -9.38 4.96 10.39
C HIS A 75 -9.11 3.51 10.73
N PHE A 76 -8.92 3.24 12.02
CA PHE A 76 -8.63 1.89 12.50
C PHE A 76 -9.92 1.14 12.82
N LYS A 77 -9.84 -0.18 12.81
CA LYS A 77 -10.99 -1.03 13.09
C LYS A 77 -11.59 -0.79 14.47
N ASN A 78 -10.76 -0.45 15.44
CA ASN A 78 -11.23 -0.19 16.83
C ASN A 78 -11.93 1.16 17.02
N GLY A 79 -12.09 1.94 15.94
CA GLY A 79 -12.73 3.24 15.98
C GLY A 79 -11.77 4.41 16.15
N GLY A 80 -10.51 4.17 16.43
CA GLY A 80 -9.50 5.22 16.50
C GLY A 80 -9.12 5.74 15.12
N LYS A 81 -8.45 6.87 15.09
CA LYS A 81 -7.96 7.45 13.84
C LYS A 81 -6.64 8.16 14.06
N GLN A 82 -5.88 8.30 12.97
CA GLN A 82 -4.61 9.01 12.97
C GLN A 82 -4.60 9.97 11.79
N GLU A 83 -4.39 11.25 12.08
CA GLU A 83 -4.28 12.27 11.05
C GLU A 83 -2.82 12.47 10.68
N ILE A 84 -2.53 12.52 9.38
CA ILE A 84 -1.18 12.70 8.85
C ILE A 84 -1.16 13.90 7.93
N GLU A 85 -0.37 14.91 8.28
CA GLU A 85 -0.14 16.07 7.43
C GLU A 85 0.90 15.69 6.37
N LEU A 86 0.54 15.83 5.11
CA LEU A 86 1.46 15.56 4.01
C LEU A 86 1.95 16.84 3.36
N ARG A 87 1.02 17.72 3.00
CA ARG A 87 1.30 19.04 2.40
C ARG A 87 2.40 18.99 1.35
N ASN A 88 2.24 18.08 0.41
CA ASN A 88 3.29 17.80 -0.56
C ASN A 88 2.74 17.76 -1.98
N ASN A 89 3.50 18.34 -2.90
CA ASN A 89 3.25 18.22 -4.33
C ASN A 89 3.95 16.96 -4.82
N PHE A 90 3.16 15.92 -5.06
CA PHE A 90 3.69 14.67 -5.58
C PHE A 90 3.74 14.72 -7.10
N LYS A 91 4.91 14.45 -7.65
CA LYS A 91 5.05 14.27 -9.08
C LYS A 91 4.65 12.86 -9.46
N ALA A 92 4.21 12.68 -10.70
CA ALA A 92 3.87 11.35 -11.21
C ALA A 92 5.03 10.38 -10.97
N GLY A 93 4.73 9.23 -10.38
CA GLY A 93 5.71 8.20 -10.05
C GLY A 93 6.39 8.36 -8.70
N SER A 94 6.11 9.43 -7.95
CA SER A 94 6.75 9.65 -6.65
C SER A 94 5.96 8.99 -5.52
N GLU A 95 6.65 8.80 -4.38
CA GLU A 95 6.09 8.21 -3.17
C GLU A 95 6.18 9.17 -2.00
N SER A 96 5.31 9.00 -1.03
CA SER A 96 5.40 9.69 0.25
C SER A 96 6.53 9.11 1.10
N ARG A 97 6.83 9.81 2.19
CA ARG A 97 7.61 9.19 3.26
C ARG A 97 6.87 7.99 3.82
N VAL A 98 7.59 7.12 4.52
CA VAL A 98 6.98 6.03 5.28
C VAL A 98 6.28 6.64 6.50
N ILE A 99 5.00 6.29 6.68
CA ILE A 99 4.17 6.81 7.76
C ILE A 99 3.97 5.69 8.76
N ASN A 100 4.59 5.83 9.93
CA ASN A 100 4.44 4.84 10.99
C ASN A 100 3.07 4.99 11.66
N LEU A 101 2.37 3.88 11.83
CA LEU A 101 1.05 3.89 12.48
C LEU A 101 1.23 3.90 13.99
N THR A 102 0.36 4.63 14.67
CA THR A 102 0.36 4.67 16.14
C THR A 102 -0.08 3.32 16.68
N GLY A 103 0.70 2.76 17.59
CA GLY A 103 0.43 1.46 18.20
C GLY A 103 0.56 0.34 17.20
N ASP A 104 1.61 -0.33 17.12
CA ASP A 104 1.96 -1.35 16.14
C ASP A 104 0.84 -2.35 15.83
N ASP A 105 0.93 -3.02 14.69
CA ASP A 105 -0.01 -4.09 14.28
C ASP A 105 -1.46 -3.61 14.24
N ARG A 106 -1.73 -2.59 13.45
CA ARG A 106 -3.06 -2.01 13.38
C ARG A 106 -3.85 -2.56 12.19
N ILE A 107 -5.12 -2.88 12.45
CA ILE A 107 -6.07 -3.20 11.38
C ILE A 107 -6.72 -1.90 10.93
N ILE A 108 -6.66 -1.65 9.62
CA ILE A 108 -7.17 -0.42 9.01
C ILE A 108 -8.53 -0.69 8.41
N ARG A 109 -9.47 0.22 8.64
CA ARG A 109 -10.79 0.16 8.03
C ARG A 109 -10.83 0.94 6.73
N LYS A 110 -10.30 2.15 6.73
CA LYS A 110 -10.22 3.00 5.54
C LYS A 110 -9.19 4.10 5.73
N VAL A 111 -8.81 4.73 4.62
CA VAL A 111 -7.95 5.90 4.63
C VAL A 111 -8.60 6.98 3.77
N ASP A 112 -8.81 8.14 4.35
CA ASP A 112 -9.32 9.32 3.66
C ASP A 112 -8.17 10.20 3.20
N PHE A 113 -8.32 10.83 2.04
CA PHE A 113 -7.31 11.71 1.45
C PHE A 113 -7.92 13.06 1.12
N TRP A 114 -7.19 14.14 1.42
CA TRP A 114 -7.54 15.50 1.01
C TRP A 114 -6.45 16.05 0.12
N TYR A 115 -6.85 16.61 -1.00
CA TYR A 115 -5.90 17.17 -1.97
C TYR A 115 -6.44 18.46 -2.55
N GLU A 116 -5.53 19.26 -3.15
CA GLU A 116 -5.91 20.49 -3.83
C GLU A 116 -6.32 20.18 -5.26
N THR A 117 -7.56 20.55 -5.59
CA THR A 117 -8.12 20.29 -6.92
C THR A 117 -7.49 21.15 -8.00
N LYS A 118 -6.95 22.32 -7.65
CA LYS A 118 -6.38 23.25 -8.61
C LYS A 118 -5.08 22.79 -9.24
N ASN A 119 -4.33 21.97 -8.54
CA ASN A 119 -2.95 21.61 -8.90
C ASN A 119 -2.77 20.15 -9.18
N HIS A 120 -3.81 19.42 -9.52
CA HIS A 120 -3.68 18.03 -9.88
C HIS A 120 -4.04 17.80 -11.36
N SER A 121 -3.47 16.75 -11.91
CA SER A 121 -3.82 16.27 -13.24
C SER A 121 -5.08 15.42 -13.17
N LYS A 122 -5.90 15.48 -14.21
CA LYS A 122 -7.08 14.62 -14.34
C LYS A 122 -6.75 13.15 -14.36
N LYS A 123 -5.48 12.80 -14.60
CA LYS A 123 -5.04 11.42 -14.73
C LYS A 123 -4.38 10.88 -13.46
N SER A 124 -4.28 11.69 -12.41
CA SER A 124 -3.59 11.28 -11.19
C SER A 124 -4.27 10.09 -10.54
N ILE A 125 -3.47 9.15 -10.10
CA ILE A 125 -3.91 7.95 -9.39
C ILE A 125 -3.16 7.86 -8.07
N VAL A 126 -3.90 7.60 -6.99
CA VAL A 126 -3.34 7.38 -5.66
C VAL A 126 -3.33 5.89 -5.38
N GLN A 127 -2.16 5.37 -5.02
CA GLN A 127 -2.01 4.01 -4.52
C GLN A 127 -1.66 4.06 -3.04
N LEU A 128 -2.35 3.26 -2.25
CA LEU A 128 -2.06 3.11 -0.83
C LEU A 128 -1.34 1.79 -0.61
N TRP A 129 -0.17 1.86 0.02
CA TRP A 129 0.66 0.69 0.32
C TRP A 129 0.81 0.54 1.82
N GLY A 130 0.72 -0.69 2.30
CA GLY A 130 0.88 -1.01 3.71
C GLY A 130 2.00 -2.01 3.94
N LYS A 131 2.71 -1.82 5.05
CA LYS A 131 3.78 -2.71 5.49
C LYS A 131 3.34 -3.46 6.73
N HIS A 132 3.43 -4.77 6.67
CA HIS A 132 3.12 -5.66 7.79
C HIS A 132 4.14 -5.63 8.90
#